data_87bcff5b9b928919c13b6a8102cfbfc0
#
_entry.id   87bcff5b9b928919c13b6a8102cfbfc0
#
_cell.length_a   1.000
_cell.length_b   1.000
_cell.length_c   1.000
_cell.angle_alpha   90.00
_cell.angle_beta   90.00
_cell.angle_gamma   90.00
#
_symmetry.space_group_name_H-M   'P 1'
#
loop_
_entity.id
_entity.type
_entity.pdbx_description
1 polymer ?
#
loop_
_entity_poly.entity_id
_entity_poly.type
_entity_poly.pdbx_seq_one_letter_code
_entity_poly.pdbx_strand_id
1 'polypeptide(L)'
;MSMLKVENLSVHYGMIQAVRDVSFEVNEGEVVSLIGANGAGKTSILRSISGLVRPSAGKIEFLGQEIQKVPAQKIVAAGLSQVPEGRHVFPGLTVMENLEMGAFLKKDREENQANVKKVFSRFPRLEERKNQDAATLSGGEQQMLAMGRALMSTPKLLLLDEPSMGLAPIFIQEIFDIIQDIQKQGTTVLLIEQNANKALAIADRGYVLETGKVVLTGTGKELLASEEVRKAYLGG
;
A
#
# COMPACT_ATOMS: atom_id res chain seq x y z
N MET A 1 -6.44 -3.28 18.25
CA MET A 1 -7.39 -2.16 18.02
C MET A 1 -7.51 -1.90 16.53
N SER A 2 -8.70 -1.58 16.04
CA SER A 2 -8.86 -1.25 14.62
C SER A 2 -8.16 0.09 14.33
N MET A 3 -7.18 0.08 13.44
CA MET A 3 -6.44 1.26 13.01
C MET A 3 -7.15 1.96 11.85
N LEU A 4 -7.68 1.17 10.90
CA LEU A 4 -8.48 1.64 9.79
C LEU A 4 -9.80 0.87 9.75
N LYS A 5 -10.92 1.58 9.64
CA LYS A 5 -12.24 0.99 9.48
C LYS A 5 -12.92 1.63 8.27
N VAL A 6 -13.40 0.79 7.38
CA VAL A 6 -14.15 1.19 6.18
C VAL A 6 -15.53 0.56 6.30
N GLU A 7 -16.57 1.39 6.24
CA GLU A 7 -17.97 0.98 6.40
C GLU A 7 -18.81 1.44 5.22
N ASN A 8 -19.44 0.49 4.53
CA ASN A 8 -20.43 0.71 3.47
C ASN A 8 -19.90 1.65 2.35
N LEU A 9 -18.59 1.55 2.05
CA LEU A 9 -17.92 2.42 1.09
C LEU A 9 -18.46 2.22 -0.32
N SER A 10 -18.89 3.30 -0.96
CA SER A 10 -19.26 3.33 -2.37
C SER A 10 -18.52 4.44 -3.11
N VAL A 11 -18.02 4.12 -4.30
CA VAL A 11 -17.25 5.06 -5.13
C VAL A 11 -17.78 5.03 -6.55
N HIS A 12 -18.03 6.22 -7.11
CA HIS A 12 -18.49 6.41 -8.47
C HIS A 12 -17.51 7.27 -9.27
N TYR A 13 -17.35 6.92 -10.54
CA TYR A 13 -16.72 7.74 -11.58
C TYR A 13 -17.77 8.02 -12.67
N GLY A 14 -18.43 9.18 -12.56
CA GLY A 14 -19.61 9.46 -13.38
C GLY A 14 -20.70 8.42 -13.15
N MET A 15 -21.11 7.72 -14.20
CA MET A 15 -22.15 6.66 -14.14
C MET A 15 -21.60 5.29 -13.71
N ILE A 16 -20.28 5.13 -13.59
CA ILE A 16 -19.68 3.84 -13.26
C ILE A 16 -19.50 3.75 -11.74
N GLN A 17 -20.17 2.77 -11.13
CA GLN A 17 -19.96 2.44 -9.72
C GLN A 17 -18.80 1.44 -9.58
N ALA A 18 -17.62 1.96 -9.21
CA ALA A 18 -16.41 1.17 -9.08
C ALA A 18 -16.33 0.38 -7.75
N VAL A 19 -16.94 0.91 -6.68
CA VAL A 19 -17.00 0.27 -5.35
C VAL A 19 -18.44 0.32 -4.86
N ARG A 20 -18.91 -0.82 -4.31
CA ARG A 20 -20.31 -1.03 -3.96
C ARG A 20 -20.43 -1.59 -2.55
N ASP A 21 -20.73 -0.73 -1.58
CA ASP A 21 -21.03 -1.12 -0.20
C ASP A 21 -19.94 -2.00 0.44
N VAL A 22 -18.67 -1.59 0.27
CA VAL A 22 -17.51 -2.33 0.78
C VAL A 22 -17.26 -1.97 2.24
N SER A 23 -17.13 -3.01 3.08
CA SER A 23 -16.77 -2.86 4.49
C SER A 23 -15.60 -3.80 4.82
N PHE A 24 -14.59 -3.26 5.50
CA PHE A 24 -13.45 -4.02 6.02
C PHE A 24 -12.71 -3.22 7.09
N GLU A 25 -11.81 -3.88 7.78
CA GLU A 25 -10.97 -3.24 8.81
C GLU A 25 -9.53 -3.74 8.77
N VAL A 26 -8.63 -2.91 9.27
CA VAL A 26 -7.21 -3.21 9.45
C VAL A 26 -6.86 -2.92 10.90
N ASN A 27 -6.37 -3.92 11.64
CA ASN A 27 -5.89 -3.72 13.01
C ASN A 27 -4.41 -3.31 13.01
N GLU A 28 -4.00 -2.70 14.11
CA GLU A 28 -2.61 -2.31 14.31
C GLU A 28 -1.68 -3.53 14.26
N GLY A 29 -0.58 -3.40 13.50
CA GLY A 29 0.43 -4.45 13.35
C GLY A 29 0.08 -5.56 12.37
N GLU A 30 -1.09 -5.52 11.69
CA GLU A 30 -1.47 -6.51 10.68
C GLU A 30 -0.95 -6.17 9.29
N VAL A 31 -0.74 -7.21 8.48
CA VAL A 31 -0.78 -7.16 7.01
C VAL A 31 -2.16 -7.60 6.57
N VAL A 32 -2.95 -6.70 6.02
CA VAL A 32 -4.24 -7.02 5.42
C VAL A 32 -4.13 -6.92 3.90
N SER A 33 -4.62 -7.92 3.19
CA SER A 33 -4.58 -7.94 1.72
C SER A 33 -5.96 -7.83 1.10
N LEU A 34 -6.10 -6.91 0.13
CA LEU A 34 -7.26 -6.86 -0.77
C LEU A 34 -6.83 -7.49 -2.11
N ILE A 35 -7.39 -8.64 -2.43
CA ILE A 35 -7.13 -9.34 -3.69
C ILE A 35 -8.34 -9.28 -4.62
N GLY A 36 -8.11 -9.42 -5.91
CA GLY A 36 -9.17 -9.40 -6.92
C GLY A 36 -8.62 -9.08 -8.30
N ALA A 37 -9.39 -9.36 -9.34
CA ALA A 37 -9.03 -9.09 -10.73
C ALA A 37 -8.86 -7.57 -11.00
N ASN A 38 -8.26 -7.24 -12.14
CA ASN A 38 -8.20 -5.86 -12.61
C ASN A 38 -9.61 -5.31 -12.81
N GLY A 39 -9.84 -4.07 -12.35
CA GLY A 39 -11.16 -3.46 -12.36
C GLY A 39 -12.09 -3.87 -11.21
N ALA A 40 -11.65 -4.70 -10.25
CA ALA A 40 -12.47 -5.07 -9.09
C ALA A 40 -12.71 -3.93 -8.09
N GLY A 41 -12.10 -2.76 -8.27
CA GLY A 41 -12.31 -1.58 -7.42
C GLY A 41 -11.20 -1.34 -6.38
N LYS A 42 -10.16 -2.19 -6.32
CA LYS A 42 -9.06 -2.14 -5.34
C LYS A 42 -8.40 -0.76 -5.23
N THR A 43 -7.86 -0.23 -6.32
CA THR A 43 -7.21 1.09 -6.36
C THR A 43 -8.17 2.23 -6.01
N SER A 44 -9.47 2.11 -6.35
CA SER A 44 -10.49 3.10 -5.98
C SER A 44 -10.70 3.16 -4.47
N ILE A 45 -10.64 2.02 -3.78
CA ILE A 45 -10.68 1.93 -2.33
C ILE A 45 -9.47 2.66 -1.73
N LEU A 46 -8.24 2.34 -2.19
CA LEU A 46 -7.02 3.03 -1.68
C LEU A 46 -7.06 4.54 -1.91
N ARG A 47 -7.48 4.98 -3.11
CA ARG A 47 -7.60 6.40 -3.43
C ARG A 47 -8.63 7.10 -2.54
N SER A 48 -9.68 6.41 -2.12
CA SER A 48 -10.65 6.96 -1.18
C SER A 48 -10.08 7.08 0.23
N ILE A 49 -9.33 6.07 0.68
CA ILE A 49 -8.66 6.07 2.01
C ILE A 49 -7.60 7.17 2.08
N SER A 50 -6.82 7.36 1.00
CA SER A 50 -5.78 8.40 0.93
C SER A 50 -6.32 9.82 0.65
N GLY A 51 -7.64 9.97 0.48
CA GLY A 51 -8.27 11.28 0.24
C GLY A 51 -8.10 11.82 -1.18
N LEU A 52 -7.65 10.99 -2.13
CA LEU A 52 -7.50 11.35 -3.55
C LEU A 52 -8.83 11.27 -4.31
N VAL A 53 -9.74 10.43 -3.86
CA VAL A 53 -11.11 10.29 -4.41
C VAL A 53 -12.09 10.39 -3.26
N ARG A 54 -13.13 11.21 -3.43
CA ARG A 54 -14.22 11.28 -2.44
C ARG A 54 -15.20 10.14 -2.67
N PRO A 55 -15.50 9.33 -1.64
CA PRO A 55 -16.55 8.33 -1.76
C PRO A 55 -17.93 9.00 -1.92
N SER A 56 -18.82 8.34 -2.65
CA SER A 56 -20.21 8.78 -2.82
C SER A 56 -21.09 8.42 -1.62
N ALA A 57 -20.71 7.35 -0.88
CA ALA A 57 -21.35 6.93 0.36
C ALA A 57 -20.35 6.14 1.23
N GLY A 58 -20.72 5.93 2.49
CA GLY A 58 -19.94 5.20 3.46
C GLY A 58 -19.02 6.07 4.32
N LYS A 59 -18.33 5.42 5.24
CA LYS A 59 -17.48 6.03 6.25
C LYS A 59 -16.08 5.41 6.20
N ILE A 60 -15.05 6.24 6.34
CA ILE A 60 -13.66 5.82 6.51
C ILE A 60 -13.15 6.43 7.80
N GLU A 61 -12.72 5.59 8.73
CA GLU A 61 -12.18 5.99 10.01
C GLU A 61 -10.72 5.52 10.12
N PHE A 62 -9.82 6.43 10.42
CA PHE A 62 -8.40 6.15 10.67
C PHE A 62 -8.02 6.68 12.04
N LEU A 63 -7.48 5.82 12.91
CA LEU A 63 -7.12 6.13 14.30
C LEU A 63 -8.28 6.79 15.08
N GLY A 64 -9.50 6.31 14.89
CA GLY A 64 -10.71 6.83 15.55
C GLY A 64 -11.25 8.14 14.97
N GLN A 65 -10.68 8.64 13.87
CA GLN A 65 -11.13 9.88 13.21
C GLN A 65 -11.66 9.62 11.81
N GLU A 66 -12.81 10.22 11.49
CA GLU A 66 -13.36 10.17 10.13
C GLU A 66 -12.51 10.95 9.15
N ILE A 67 -12.07 10.30 8.06
CA ILE A 67 -11.14 10.89 7.10
C ILE A 67 -11.70 11.09 5.69
N GLN A 68 -12.89 10.60 5.35
CA GLN A 68 -13.44 10.67 3.98
C GLN A 68 -13.65 12.09 3.43
N LYS A 69 -13.59 13.11 4.29
CA LYS A 69 -13.65 14.53 3.90
C LYS A 69 -12.36 15.31 4.24
N VAL A 70 -11.36 14.62 4.78
CA VAL A 70 -10.09 15.23 5.18
C VAL A 70 -9.18 15.34 3.96
N PRO A 71 -8.50 16.49 3.74
CA PRO A 71 -7.51 16.63 2.66
C PRO A 71 -6.36 15.62 2.78
N ALA A 72 -5.89 15.07 1.65
CA ALA A 72 -4.83 14.07 1.61
C ALA A 72 -3.58 14.43 2.43
N GLN A 73 -3.13 15.69 2.38
CA GLN A 73 -1.98 16.18 3.16
C GLN A 73 -2.16 15.99 4.67
N LYS A 74 -3.37 16.19 5.19
CA LYS A 74 -3.69 15.99 6.61
C LYS A 74 -3.76 14.50 6.97
N ILE A 75 -4.21 13.67 6.04
CA ILE A 75 -4.22 12.21 6.19
C ILE A 75 -2.78 11.68 6.27
N VAL A 76 -1.89 12.17 5.40
CA VAL A 76 -0.44 11.83 5.46
C VAL A 76 0.17 12.31 6.78
N ALA A 77 -0.14 13.52 7.23
CA ALA A 77 0.34 14.07 8.51
C ALA A 77 -0.16 13.25 9.72
N ALA A 78 -1.31 12.59 9.61
CA ALA A 78 -1.84 11.69 10.65
C ALA A 78 -1.12 10.33 10.70
N GLY A 79 -0.28 10.02 9.71
CA GLY A 79 0.54 8.81 9.67
C GLY A 79 0.08 7.75 8.66
N LEU A 80 -0.65 8.13 7.60
CA LEU A 80 -1.02 7.24 6.51
C LEU A 80 -0.23 7.61 5.25
N SER A 81 0.52 6.67 4.68
CA SER A 81 1.25 6.87 3.42
C SER A 81 0.84 5.84 2.38
N GLN A 82 0.90 6.22 1.11
CA GLN A 82 0.58 5.36 -0.01
C GLN A 82 1.75 5.26 -0.98
N VAL A 83 2.04 4.03 -1.41
CA VAL A 83 2.85 3.72 -2.59
C VAL A 83 1.87 3.38 -3.72
N PRO A 84 1.69 4.25 -4.72
CA PRO A 84 0.76 4.00 -5.80
C PRO A 84 1.32 2.98 -6.79
N GLU A 85 0.43 2.37 -7.58
CA GLU A 85 0.79 1.58 -8.75
C GLU A 85 1.68 2.39 -9.72
N GLY A 86 2.65 1.75 -10.38
CA GLY A 86 3.50 2.40 -11.36
C GLY A 86 4.70 3.15 -10.79
N ARG A 87 5.05 2.92 -9.52
CA ARG A 87 6.27 3.41 -8.83
C ARG A 87 6.31 4.92 -8.61
N HIS A 88 5.98 5.74 -9.61
CA HIS A 88 5.92 7.20 -9.57
C HIS A 88 7.15 7.85 -8.91
N VAL A 89 8.35 7.43 -9.33
CA VAL A 89 9.58 8.15 -8.96
C VAL A 89 9.60 9.52 -9.64
N PHE A 90 10.28 10.50 -9.05
CA PHE A 90 10.46 11.81 -9.65
C PHE A 90 11.70 11.76 -10.57
N PRO A 91 11.52 11.71 -11.92
CA PRO A 91 12.63 11.74 -12.85
C PRO A 91 13.34 13.11 -12.80
N GLY A 92 14.66 13.10 -13.02
CA GLY A 92 15.48 14.31 -12.88
C GLY A 92 15.86 14.64 -11.44
N LEU A 93 15.33 13.93 -10.44
CA LEU A 93 15.80 13.96 -9.07
C LEU A 93 16.64 12.70 -8.78
N THR A 94 17.66 12.86 -7.95
CA THR A 94 18.45 11.74 -7.43
C THR A 94 17.63 10.83 -6.51
N VAL A 95 18.14 9.65 -6.22
CA VAL A 95 17.57 8.75 -5.21
C VAL A 95 17.42 9.45 -3.86
N MET A 96 18.44 10.19 -3.42
CA MET A 96 18.40 10.93 -2.15
C MET A 96 17.29 11.98 -2.15
N GLU A 97 17.20 12.81 -3.18
CA GLU A 97 16.17 13.85 -3.32
C GLU A 97 14.77 13.25 -3.38
N ASN A 98 14.59 12.11 -4.07
CA ASN A 98 13.33 11.38 -4.04
C ASN A 98 12.95 10.93 -2.62
N LEU A 99 13.89 10.45 -1.82
CA LEU A 99 13.63 10.08 -0.42
C LEU A 99 13.28 11.31 0.42
N GLU A 100 13.99 12.41 0.28
CA GLU A 100 13.73 13.67 1.00
C GLU A 100 12.32 14.20 0.72
N MET A 101 11.80 14.04 -0.52
CA MET A 101 10.42 14.39 -0.84
C MET A 101 9.39 13.62 0.02
N GLY A 102 9.70 12.39 0.44
CA GLY A 102 8.87 11.61 1.35
C GLY A 102 8.77 12.18 2.76
N ALA A 103 9.77 12.97 3.17
CA ALA A 103 9.81 13.66 4.47
C ALA A 103 9.30 15.10 4.41
N PHE A 104 8.66 15.53 3.30
CA PHE A 104 8.28 16.94 3.05
C PHE A 104 7.50 17.59 4.21
N LEU A 105 6.66 16.83 4.91
CA LEU A 105 5.89 17.35 6.05
C LEU A 105 6.66 17.36 7.38
N LYS A 106 7.86 16.75 7.42
CA LYS A 106 8.69 16.65 8.63
C LYS A 106 9.75 17.75 8.63
N LYS A 107 9.78 18.54 9.69
CA LYS A 107 10.71 19.67 9.82
C LYS A 107 12.00 19.34 10.57
N ASP A 108 12.01 18.23 11.31
CA ASP A 108 13.17 17.82 12.09
C ASP A 108 14.22 17.17 11.19
N ARG A 109 15.37 17.85 11.07
CA ARG A 109 16.48 17.38 10.22
C ARG A 109 17.18 16.14 10.77
N GLU A 110 17.30 16.03 12.09
CA GLU A 110 17.98 14.89 12.73
C GLU A 110 17.12 13.63 12.57
N GLU A 111 15.80 13.76 12.79
CA GLU A 111 14.84 12.69 12.53
C GLU A 111 14.88 12.25 11.06
N ASN A 112 14.89 13.21 10.12
CA ASN A 112 14.96 12.91 8.70
C ASN A 112 16.23 12.18 8.30
N GLN A 113 17.40 12.58 8.83
CA GLN A 113 18.68 11.87 8.62
C GLN A 113 18.65 10.45 9.20
N ALA A 114 18.07 10.27 10.39
CA ALA A 114 17.88 8.95 10.98
C ALA A 114 16.97 8.05 10.12
N ASN A 115 15.91 8.61 9.56
CA ASN A 115 15.00 7.89 8.67
C ASN A 115 15.67 7.51 7.35
N VAL A 116 16.50 8.38 6.76
CA VAL A 116 17.30 8.03 5.57
C VAL A 116 18.21 6.83 5.86
N LYS A 117 18.91 6.81 7.01
CA LYS A 117 19.76 5.67 7.41
C LYS A 117 18.95 4.38 7.54
N LYS A 118 17.75 4.44 8.13
CA LYS A 118 16.86 3.28 8.24
C LYS A 118 16.40 2.78 6.86
N VAL A 119 16.09 3.69 5.95
CA VAL A 119 15.72 3.35 4.56
C VAL A 119 16.90 2.69 3.85
N PHE A 120 18.09 3.25 3.92
CA PHE A 120 19.28 2.68 3.30
C PHE A 120 19.69 1.32 3.91
N SER A 121 19.57 1.15 5.22
CA SER A 121 19.76 -0.15 5.86
C SER A 121 18.81 -1.23 5.31
N ARG A 122 17.60 -0.85 4.94
CA ARG A 122 16.61 -1.77 4.34
C ARG A 122 16.81 -1.96 2.85
N PHE A 123 17.25 -0.93 2.15
CA PHE A 123 17.46 -0.90 0.71
C PHE A 123 18.93 -0.51 0.38
N PRO A 124 19.93 -1.40 0.63
CA PRO A 124 21.33 -1.06 0.43
C PRO A 124 21.67 -0.60 -0.99
N ARG A 125 20.97 -1.16 -2.00
CA ARG A 125 21.11 -0.73 -3.41
C ARG A 125 20.77 0.74 -3.63
N LEU A 126 19.84 1.30 -2.88
CA LEU A 126 19.52 2.72 -2.96
C LEU A 126 20.64 3.59 -2.37
N GLU A 127 21.33 3.11 -1.32
CA GLU A 127 22.47 3.82 -0.75
C GLU A 127 23.65 3.90 -1.73
N GLU A 128 23.97 2.76 -2.38
CA GLU A 128 25.00 2.68 -3.41
C GLU A 128 24.75 3.67 -4.56
N ARG A 129 23.49 3.97 -4.85
CA ARG A 129 23.02 4.79 -5.96
C ARG A 129 22.42 6.13 -5.54
N LYS A 130 22.67 6.58 -4.31
CA LYS A 130 21.98 7.75 -3.71
C LYS A 130 22.07 9.04 -4.53
N ASN A 131 23.14 9.21 -5.30
CA ASN A 131 23.36 10.38 -6.17
C ASN A 131 22.97 10.14 -7.64
N GLN A 132 22.42 8.97 -7.96
CA GLN A 132 22.00 8.61 -9.32
C GLN A 132 20.58 9.16 -9.58
N ASP A 133 20.30 9.59 -10.83
CA ASP A 133 18.94 9.96 -11.25
C ASP A 133 18.01 8.74 -11.14
N ALA A 134 16.89 8.94 -10.45
CA ALA A 134 15.90 7.90 -10.19
C ALA A 134 15.31 7.29 -11.47
N ALA A 135 15.24 8.03 -12.56
CA ALA A 135 14.75 7.52 -13.84
C ALA A 135 15.65 6.43 -14.44
N THR A 136 16.95 6.40 -14.07
CA THR A 136 17.92 5.46 -14.61
C THR A 136 18.01 4.15 -13.82
N LEU A 137 17.27 4.04 -12.73
CA LEU A 137 17.17 2.82 -11.93
C LEU A 137 16.40 1.71 -12.65
N SER A 138 16.71 0.45 -12.35
CA SER A 138 15.88 -0.69 -12.76
C SER A 138 14.47 -0.61 -12.16
N GLY A 139 13.51 -1.34 -12.75
CA GLY A 139 12.14 -1.35 -12.26
C GLY A 139 12.01 -1.78 -10.79
N GLY A 140 12.81 -2.77 -10.34
CA GLY A 140 12.84 -3.19 -8.93
C GLY A 140 13.41 -2.12 -8.01
N GLU A 141 14.50 -1.47 -8.40
CA GLU A 141 15.10 -0.37 -7.64
C GLU A 141 14.18 0.85 -7.55
N GLN A 142 13.44 1.17 -8.64
CA GLN A 142 12.42 2.22 -8.61
C GLN A 142 11.28 1.89 -7.64
N GLN A 143 10.86 0.61 -7.56
CA GLN A 143 9.85 0.18 -6.62
C GLN A 143 10.35 0.29 -5.17
N MET A 144 11.58 -0.12 -4.90
CA MET A 144 12.24 0.05 -3.60
C MET A 144 12.34 1.54 -3.22
N LEU A 145 12.67 2.41 -4.19
CA LEU A 145 12.72 3.86 -3.98
C LEU A 145 11.34 4.42 -3.63
N ALA A 146 10.28 4.01 -4.33
CA ALA A 146 8.92 4.43 -4.02
C ALA A 146 8.49 4.00 -2.61
N MET A 147 8.82 2.77 -2.19
CA MET A 147 8.58 2.28 -0.84
C MET A 147 9.43 3.02 0.19
N GLY A 148 10.72 3.21 -0.07
CA GLY A 148 11.62 3.98 0.78
C GLY A 148 11.13 5.41 0.99
N ARG A 149 10.70 6.08 -0.07
CA ARG A 149 10.11 7.41 0.00
C ARG A 149 8.87 7.47 0.89
N ALA A 150 7.97 6.48 0.79
CA ALA A 150 6.81 6.41 1.67
C ALA A 150 7.20 6.20 3.14
N LEU A 151 8.23 5.40 3.41
CA LEU A 151 8.75 5.14 4.76
C LEU A 151 9.44 6.35 5.40
N MET A 152 9.92 7.32 4.61
CA MET A 152 10.50 8.57 5.14
C MET A 152 9.52 9.36 6.01
N SER A 153 8.21 9.24 5.76
CA SER A 153 7.18 9.86 6.60
C SER A 153 6.95 9.13 7.94
N THR A 154 7.60 7.97 8.18
CA THR A 154 7.38 7.08 9.33
C THR A 154 5.88 6.76 9.54
N PRO A 155 5.24 6.12 8.55
CA PRO A 155 3.80 5.91 8.60
C PRO A 155 3.41 4.88 9.67
N LYS A 156 2.24 5.07 10.25
CA LYS A 156 1.55 4.06 11.08
C LYS A 156 0.85 3.02 10.20
N LEU A 157 0.30 3.48 9.06
CA LEU A 157 -0.35 2.65 8.04
C LEU A 157 0.27 2.94 6.67
N LEU A 158 0.79 1.90 6.04
CA LEU A 158 1.33 1.93 4.69
C LEU A 158 0.35 1.25 3.73
N LEU A 159 -0.13 1.99 2.74
CA LEU A 159 -0.94 1.48 1.64
C LEU A 159 -0.04 1.14 0.46
N LEU A 160 -0.13 -0.08 -0.07
CA LEU A 160 0.65 -0.56 -1.21
C LEU A 160 -0.30 -0.97 -2.34
N ASP A 161 -0.18 -0.33 -3.49
CA ASP A 161 -1.01 -0.59 -4.67
C ASP A 161 -0.21 -1.35 -5.72
N GLU A 162 -0.42 -2.67 -5.80
CA GLU A 162 0.22 -3.62 -6.71
C GLU A 162 1.76 -3.49 -6.78
N PRO A 163 2.46 -3.54 -5.63
CA PRO A 163 3.89 -3.27 -5.57
C PRO A 163 4.74 -4.27 -6.35
N SER A 164 4.23 -5.47 -6.65
CA SER A 164 4.96 -6.49 -7.42
C SER A 164 4.76 -6.40 -8.94
N MET A 165 3.85 -5.53 -9.42
CA MET A 165 3.46 -5.51 -10.82
C MET A 165 4.62 -5.11 -11.75
N GLY A 166 4.81 -5.92 -12.81
CA GLY A 166 5.84 -5.66 -13.83
C GLY A 166 7.27 -5.81 -13.34
N LEU A 167 7.49 -6.53 -12.23
CA LEU A 167 8.83 -6.87 -11.73
C LEU A 167 9.28 -8.25 -12.18
N ALA A 168 10.60 -8.44 -12.28
CA ALA A 168 11.17 -9.77 -12.47
C ALA A 168 10.96 -10.63 -11.21
N PRO A 169 10.84 -11.97 -11.35
CA PRO A 169 10.50 -12.88 -10.24
C PRO A 169 11.36 -12.73 -8.99
N ILE A 170 12.65 -12.43 -9.17
CA ILE A 170 13.57 -12.22 -8.05
C ILE A 170 13.20 -10.99 -7.21
N PHE A 171 12.81 -9.90 -7.85
CA PHE A 171 12.38 -8.67 -7.16
C PHE A 171 10.99 -8.83 -6.52
N ILE A 172 10.11 -9.65 -7.11
CA ILE A 172 8.82 -9.95 -6.51
C ILE A 172 9.01 -10.52 -5.10
N GLN A 173 9.87 -11.57 -4.96
CA GLN A 173 10.10 -12.16 -3.64
C GLN A 173 10.71 -11.15 -2.66
N GLU A 174 11.70 -10.39 -3.10
CA GLU A 174 12.35 -9.35 -2.29
C GLU A 174 11.34 -8.30 -1.78
N ILE A 175 10.40 -7.84 -2.62
CA ILE A 175 9.36 -6.89 -2.21
C ILE A 175 8.46 -7.48 -1.11
N PHE A 176 8.03 -8.74 -1.24
CA PHE A 176 7.19 -9.38 -0.22
C PHE A 176 7.94 -9.59 1.11
N ASP A 177 9.23 -9.95 1.06
CA ASP A 177 10.08 -10.06 2.24
C ASP A 177 10.24 -8.70 2.94
N ILE A 178 10.44 -7.63 2.16
CA ILE A 178 10.49 -6.25 2.66
C ILE A 178 9.16 -5.83 3.32
N ILE A 179 8.01 -6.18 2.75
CA ILE A 179 6.69 -5.88 3.34
C ILE A 179 6.55 -6.54 4.71
N GLN A 180 6.94 -7.80 4.84
CA GLN A 180 6.93 -8.50 6.13
C GLN A 180 7.88 -7.83 7.16
N ASP A 181 9.06 -7.39 6.73
CA ASP A 181 10.01 -6.74 7.61
C ASP A 181 9.52 -5.35 8.06
N ILE A 182 8.81 -4.63 7.19
CA ILE A 182 8.14 -3.37 7.53
C ILE A 182 7.09 -3.61 8.63
N GLN A 183 6.27 -4.65 8.48
CA GLN A 183 5.25 -5.02 9.45
C GLN A 183 5.86 -5.46 10.79
N LYS A 184 6.88 -6.32 10.78
CA LYS A 184 7.60 -6.76 11.99
C LYS A 184 8.20 -5.59 12.79
N GLN A 185 8.51 -4.48 12.13
CA GLN A 185 9.00 -3.25 12.77
C GLN A 185 7.87 -2.32 13.25
N GLY A 186 6.62 -2.79 13.21
CA GLY A 186 5.46 -2.11 13.80
C GLY A 186 4.66 -1.25 12.83
N THR A 187 4.98 -1.22 11.53
CA THR A 187 4.13 -0.51 10.55
C THR A 187 3.01 -1.44 10.09
N THR A 188 1.76 -0.99 10.22
CA THR A 188 0.60 -1.69 9.67
C THR A 188 0.57 -1.57 8.16
N VAL A 189 0.15 -2.62 7.45
CA VAL A 189 0.16 -2.63 5.99
C VAL A 189 -1.21 -3.01 5.43
N LEU A 190 -1.71 -2.22 4.50
CA LEU A 190 -2.82 -2.60 3.61
C LEU A 190 -2.26 -2.78 2.21
N LEU A 191 -2.26 -4.03 1.75
CA LEU A 191 -1.68 -4.46 0.49
C LEU A 191 -2.78 -4.75 -0.54
N ILE A 192 -2.70 -4.12 -1.69
CA ILE A 192 -3.47 -4.50 -2.86
C ILE A 192 -2.57 -5.25 -3.83
N GLU A 193 -3.00 -6.42 -4.27
CA GLU A 193 -2.25 -7.25 -5.21
C GLU A 193 -3.16 -8.05 -6.14
N GLN A 194 -2.66 -8.26 -7.34
CA GLN A 194 -3.21 -9.22 -8.28
C GLN A 194 -2.61 -10.61 -8.05
N ASN A 195 -1.35 -10.68 -7.61
CA ASN A 195 -0.70 -11.93 -7.23
C ASN A 195 -1.22 -12.43 -5.88
N ALA A 196 -2.43 -13.00 -5.92
CA ALA A 196 -3.15 -13.44 -4.72
C ALA A 196 -2.35 -14.45 -3.88
N ASN A 197 -1.60 -15.37 -4.53
CA ASN A 197 -0.81 -16.37 -3.83
C ASN A 197 0.25 -15.72 -2.93
N LYS A 198 1.05 -14.82 -3.49
CA LYS A 198 2.08 -14.11 -2.73
C LYS A 198 1.49 -13.20 -1.67
N ALA A 199 0.43 -12.47 -1.99
CA ALA A 199 -0.21 -11.54 -1.07
C ALA A 199 -0.81 -12.25 0.14
N LEU A 200 -1.57 -13.34 -0.08
CA LEU A 200 -2.19 -14.12 0.99
C LEU A 200 -1.16 -14.90 1.83
N ALA A 201 -0.01 -15.28 1.24
CA ALA A 201 1.05 -15.98 1.97
C ALA A 201 1.66 -15.14 3.10
N ILE A 202 1.63 -13.80 2.98
CA ILE A 202 2.16 -12.89 3.99
C ILE A 202 1.06 -12.17 4.79
N ALA A 203 -0.21 -12.29 4.39
CA ALA A 203 -1.31 -11.58 5.01
C ALA A 203 -1.82 -12.30 6.27
N ASP A 204 -2.07 -11.53 7.32
CA ASP A 204 -2.82 -12.00 8.50
C ASP A 204 -4.29 -12.22 8.14
N ARG A 205 -4.88 -11.28 7.39
CA ARG A 205 -6.25 -11.34 6.88
C ARG A 205 -6.32 -10.89 5.42
N GLY A 206 -7.29 -11.44 4.69
CA GLY A 206 -7.55 -11.09 3.31
C GLY A 206 -9.03 -10.82 3.04
N TYR A 207 -9.27 -9.99 2.05
CA TYR A 207 -10.59 -9.70 1.49
C TYR A 207 -10.52 -9.90 -0.02
N VAL A 208 -11.43 -10.70 -0.56
CA VAL A 208 -11.54 -10.94 -2.00
C VAL A 208 -12.58 -10.00 -2.59
N LEU A 209 -12.16 -9.21 -3.57
CA LEU A 209 -13.02 -8.26 -4.26
C LEU A 209 -13.39 -8.76 -5.66
N GLU A 210 -14.69 -8.70 -5.96
CA GLU A 210 -15.24 -8.93 -7.29
C GLU A 210 -16.25 -7.84 -7.65
N THR A 211 -16.06 -7.21 -8.79
CA THR A 211 -17.02 -6.21 -9.34
C THR A 211 -17.42 -5.16 -8.31
N GLY A 212 -16.46 -4.66 -7.54
CA GLY A 212 -16.64 -3.60 -6.54
C GLY A 212 -17.21 -4.05 -5.21
N LYS A 213 -17.31 -5.35 -4.92
CA LYS A 213 -17.83 -5.91 -3.66
C LYS A 213 -16.82 -6.85 -3.01
N VAL A 214 -16.86 -6.94 -1.69
CA VAL A 214 -16.19 -8.03 -0.96
C VAL A 214 -17.07 -9.26 -1.04
N VAL A 215 -16.51 -10.36 -1.57
CA VAL A 215 -17.22 -11.65 -1.73
C VAL A 215 -16.76 -12.70 -0.73
N LEU A 216 -15.49 -12.65 -0.32
CA LEU A 216 -14.92 -13.58 0.68
C LEU A 216 -14.01 -12.80 1.62
N THR A 217 -13.91 -13.29 2.86
CA THR A 217 -12.99 -12.81 3.88
C THR A 217 -12.51 -13.96 4.73
N GLY A 218 -11.29 -13.86 5.24
CA GLY A 218 -10.69 -14.88 6.10
C GLY A 218 -9.24 -14.54 6.43
N THR A 219 -8.58 -15.42 7.16
CA THR A 219 -7.12 -15.35 7.32
C THR A 219 -6.44 -15.66 5.98
N GLY A 220 -5.21 -15.17 5.79
CA GLY A 220 -4.44 -15.49 4.58
C GLY A 220 -4.36 -17.00 4.32
N LYS A 221 -4.17 -17.82 5.38
CA LYS A 221 -4.10 -19.28 5.31
C LYS A 221 -5.44 -19.91 4.88
N GLU A 222 -6.55 -19.45 5.44
CA GLU A 222 -7.89 -19.96 5.08
C GLU A 222 -8.21 -19.65 3.61
N LEU A 223 -7.91 -18.43 3.15
CA LEU A 223 -8.15 -18.05 1.77
C LEU A 223 -7.24 -18.79 0.79
N LEU A 224 -5.97 -19.07 1.12
CA LEU A 224 -5.09 -19.92 0.31
C LEU A 224 -5.58 -21.36 0.21
N ALA A 225 -6.24 -21.86 1.26
CA ALA A 225 -6.81 -23.22 1.28
C ALA A 225 -8.19 -23.30 0.60
N SER A 226 -8.86 -22.17 0.38
CA SER A 226 -10.19 -22.12 -0.24
C SER A 226 -10.15 -22.58 -1.69
N GLU A 227 -11.00 -23.55 -2.02
CA GLU A 227 -11.11 -24.08 -3.39
C GLU A 227 -11.62 -23.01 -4.38
N GLU A 228 -12.50 -22.14 -3.92
CA GLU A 228 -13.05 -21.02 -4.68
C GLU A 228 -11.96 -19.99 -5.04
N VAL A 229 -11.15 -19.59 -4.06
CA VAL A 229 -10.01 -18.66 -4.27
C VAL A 229 -8.96 -19.31 -5.18
N ARG A 230 -8.68 -20.60 -4.99
CA ARG A 230 -7.72 -21.34 -5.83
C ARG A 230 -8.14 -21.37 -7.29
N LYS A 231 -9.39 -21.69 -7.58
CA LYS A 231 -9.91 -21.74 -8.96
C LYS A 231 -9.94 -20.36 -9.63
N ALA A 232 -10.30 -19.31 -8.87
CA ALA A 232 -10.48 -17.97 -9.43
C ALA A 232 -9.17 -17.16 -9.55
N TYR A 233 -8.22 -17.35 -8.60
CA TYR A 233 -7.09 -16.41 -8.43
C TYR A 233 -5.71 -17.06 -8.32
N LEU A 234 -5.59 -18.39 -8.04
CA LEU A 234 -4.30 -19.02 -7.80
C LEU A 234 -3.81 -19.89 -8.96
N GLY A 235 -4.55 -19.97 -10.06
CA GLY A 235 -4.23 -20.80 -11.22
C GLY A 235 -4.30 -22.26 -10.83
N GLY A 236 -5.50 -22.81 -10.86
CA GLY A 236 -5.77 -24.23 -10.57
C GLY A 236 -5.19 -25.17 -11.59
#